data_40fb46b77197a313c323a1f37ba51451
#
_entry.id   40fb46b77197a313c323a1f37ba51451
#
_cell.length_a   1.000
_cell.length_b   1.000
_cell.length_c   1.000
_cell.angle_alpha   90.00
_cell.angle_beta   90.00
_cell.angle_gamma   90.00
#
_symmetry.space_group_name_H-M   'P 1'
#
loop_
_entity.id
_entity.type
_entity.pdbx_description
1 polymer ?
#
loop_
_entity_poly.entity_id
_entity_poly.type
_entity_poly.pdbx_seq_one_letter_code
_entity_poly.pdbx_strand_id
1 'polypeptide(L)'
;MVALNLFLHDVYGAPRILKNARVPRSLVRSCRNLGCEVMGVEVPHGIHVHIAGIDLVRDSKTGEYVVLEDNARTPSGVSYVLENRLVMVRTLPLVFQQYAVLPVDHYPIELLRGWT
;
A
#
# COMPACT_ATOMS: atom_id res chain seq x y z
N MET A 1 -2.67 -1.62 6.31
CA MET A 1 -2.04 -0.28 6.50
C MET A 1 -1.74 0.04 7.98
N VAL A 2 -2.70 -0.04 8.92
CA VAL A 2 -2.46 0.29 10.34
C VAL A 2 -1.34 -0.57 10.94
N ALA A 3 -1.41 -1.88 10.83
CA ALA A 3 -0.39 -2.80 11.38
C ALA A 3 1.01 -2.55 10.78
N LEU A 4 1.08 -2.26 9.49
CA LEU A 4 2.33 -1.96 8.79
C LEU A 4 2.96 -0.66 9.30
N ASN A 5 2.16 0.41 9.45
CA ASN A 5 2.65 1.67 10.01
C ASN A 5 3.07 1.54 11.47
N LEU A 6 2.34 0.80 12.30
CA LEU A 6 2.72 0.50 13.68
C LEU A 6 4.04 -0.28 13.77
N PHE A 7 4.24 -1.26 12.88
CA PHE A 7 5.49 -2.01 12.79
C PHE A 7 6.67 -1.10 12.43
N LEU A 8 6.53 -0.27 11.41
CA LEU A 8 7.58 0.66 10.99
C LEU A 8 7.87 1.73 12.05
N HIS A 9 6.83 2.26 12.67
CA HIS A 9 6.99 3.19 13.79
C HIS A 9 7.79 2.59 14.95
N ASP A 10 7.54 1.31 15.28
CA ASP A 10 8.33 0.59 16.30
C ASP A 10 9.77 0.37 15.84
N VAL A 11 9.99 -0.08 14.60
CA VAL A 11 11.34 -0.39 14.07
C VAL A 11 12.21 0.86 13.96
N TYR A 12 11.68 1.96 13.45
CA TYR A 12 12.43 3.21 13.26
C TYR A 12 12.52 4.08 14.53
N GLY A 13 11.63 3.85 15.50
CA GLY A 13 11.63 4.56 16.78
C GLY A 13 12.32 3.77 17.90
N ALA A 14 11.54 3.32 18.89
CA ALA A 14 12.02 2.55 20.03
C ALA A 14 11.72 1.05 19.84
N PRO A 15 12.55 0.27 19.16
CA PRO A 15 12.22 -1.03 18.59
C PRO A 15 11.94 -2.10 19.67
N ARG A 16 10.71 -2.15 20.17
CA ARG A 16 10.25 -3.13 21.17
C ARG A 16 10.13 -4.53 20.59
N ILE A 17 9.63 -4.62 19.34
CA ILE A 17 9.47 -5.89 18.65
C ILE A 17 10.81 -6.61 18.46
N LEU A 18 11.89 -5.84 18.23
CA LEU A 18 13.25 -6.37 18.13
C LEU A 18 13.86 -6.68 19.51
N LYS A 19 13.53 -5.89 20.57
CA LYS A 19 13.97 -6.15 21.95
C LYS A 19 13.34 -7.42 22.49
N ASN A 20 12.08 -7.66 22.19
CA ASN A 20 11.32 -8.83 22.63
C ASN A 20 11.58 -10.08 21.77
N ALA A 21 12.56 -10.02 20.85
CA ALA A 21 12.95 -11.11 19.94
C ALA A 21 11.78 -11.72 19.12
N ARG A 22 10.68 -10.97 18.93
CA ARG A 22 9.57 -11.39 18.06
C ARG A 22 9.98 -11.40 16.59
N VAL A 23 10.87 -10.48 16.21
CA VAL A 23 11.53 -10.44 14.93
C VAL A 23 13.04 -10.43 15.16
N PRO A 24 13.81 -11.33 14.53
CA PRO A 24 15.27 -11.35 14.68
C PRO A 24 15.91 -10.03 14.21
N ARG A 25 16.74 -9.44 15.05
CA ARG A 25 17.48 -8.20 14.71
C ARG A 25 18.35 -8.35 13.47
N SER A 26 18.94 -9.52 13.28
CA SER A 26 19.75 -9.85 12.10
C SER A 26 18.93 -9.74 10.82
N LEU A 27 17.68 -10.21 10.83
CA LEU A 27 16.79 -10.13 9.68
C LEU A 27 16.53 -8.68 9.28
N VAL A 28 16.19 -7.81 10.23
CA VAL A 28 15.93 -6.40 9.95
C VAL A 28 17.19 -5.68 9.45
N ARG A 29 18.34 -5.93 10.11
CA ARG A 29 19.63 -5.33 9.74
C ARG A 29 20.18 -5.82 8.39
N SER A 30 19.80 -7.02 7.95
CA SER A 30 20.18 -7.54 6.63
C SER A 30 19.35 -6.97 5.48
N CYS A 31 18.25 -6.27 5.78
CA CYS A 31 17.43 -5.63 4.76
C CYS A 31 18.19 -4.47 4.10
N ARG A 32 18.46 -4.62 2.79
CA ARG A 32 19.16 -3.58 1.99
C ARG A 32 18.42 -2.24 1.95
N ASN A 33 17.12 -2.27 2.20
CA ASN A 33 16.25 -1.10 2.14
C ASN A 33 15.96 -0.50 3.54
N LEU A 34 16.66 -0.96 4.58
CA LEU A 34 16.57 -0.32 5.88
C LEU A 34 17.25 1.05 5.79
N GLY A 35 16.46 2.12 5.82
CA GLY A 35 16.95 3.50 5.83
C GLY A 35 17.43 3.87 7.23
N CYS A 36 18.70 3.57 7.55
CA CYS A 36 19.26 3.91 8.86
C CYS A 36 19.24 5.43 9.13
N GLU A 37 19.25 6.22 8.06
CA GLU A 37 19.26 7.69 8.10
C GLU A 37 17.97 8.29 8.66
N VAL A 38 16.87 7.54 8.60
CA VAL A 38 15.56 7.98 9.11
C VAL A 38 15.23 7.41 10.48
N MET A 39 16.17 6.71 11.12
CA MET A 39 15.96 6.22 12.48
C MET A 39 15.85 7.35 13.48
N GLY A 40 14.79 7.34 14.30
CA GLY A 40 14.48 8.37 15.27
C GLY A 40 13.89 9.65 14.69
N VAL A 41 13.65 9.72 13.38
CA VAL A 41 12.96 10.84 12.74
C VAL A 41 11.45 10.72 13.00
N GLU A 42 10.85 11.78 13.51
CA GLU A 42 9.40 11.88 13.61
C GLU A 42 8.80 12.13 12.23
N VAL A 43 7.98 11.17 11.77
CA VAL A 43 7.26 11.32 10.51
C VAL A 43 5.92 12.02 10.73
N PRO A 44 5.47 12.88 9.81
CA PRO A 44 4.18 13.55 9.91
C PRO A 44 3.05 12.55 10.15
N HIS A 45 2.20 12.85 11.13
CA HIS A 45 1.06 12.01 11.53
C HIS A 45 1.40 10.56 11.92
N GLY A 46 2.67 10.20 12.10
CA GLY A 46 3.13 8.83 12.37
C GLY A 46 2.95 7.88 11.19
N ILE A 47 2.81 8.40 9.96
CA ILE A 47 2.55 7.62 8.76
C ILE A 47 3.85 7.40 7.99
N HIS A 48 4.41 6.19 8.09
CA HIS A 48 5.58 5.76 7.32
C HIS A 48 5.23 5.28 5.91
N VAL A 49 4.09 4.59 5.78
CA VAL A 49 3.58 4.09 4.49
C VAL A 49 2.30 4.83 4.16
N HIS A 50 2.37 5.70 3.16
CA HIS A 50 1.26 6.51 2.71
C HIS A 50 0.44 5.79 1.63
N ILE A 51 1.11 5.05 0.74
CA ILE A 51 0.51 4.27 -0.33
C ILE A 51 1.05 2.85 -0.24
N ALA A 52 0.17 1.86 -0.38
CA ALA A 52 0.53 0.47 -0.54
C ALA A 52 -0.26 -0.15 -1.70
N GLY A 53 0.40 -0.98 -2.50
CA GLY A 53 -0.23 -1.88 -3.45
C GLY A 53 -0.49 -3.21 -2.76
N ILE A 54 -1.75 -3.55 -2.56
CA ILE A 54 -2.15 -4.79 -1.88
C ILE A 54 -2.52 -5.82 -2.95
N ASP A 55 -1.75 -6.91 -3.01
CA ASP A 55 -2.04 -8.01 -3.91
C ASP A 55 -3.04 -8.96 -3.27
N LEU A 56 -4.14 -9.22 -3.99
CA LEU A 56 -5.25 -10.04 -3.54
C LEU A 56 -5.39 -11.28 -4.40
N VAL A 57 -5.63 -12.42 -3.76
CA VAL A 57 -5.99 -13.67 -4.42
C VAL A 57 -7.40 -14.07 -3.97
N ARG A 58 -8.22 -14.46 -4.92
CA ARG A 58 -9.54 -15.01 -4.61
C ARG A 58 -9.43 -16.50 -4.33
N ASP A 59 -9.81 -16.90 -3.12
CA ASP A 59 -9.90 -18.31 -2.77
C ASP A 59 -10.97 -19.00 -3.63
N SER A 60 -10.59 -20.07 -4.32
CA SER A 60 -11.48 -20.78 -5.24
C SER A 60 -12.59 -21.57 -4.52
N LYS A 61 -12.43 -21.89 -3.24
CA LYS A 61 -13.39 -22.66 -2.45
C LYS A 61 -14.39 -21.78 -1.73
N THR A 62 -13.90 -20.69 -1.09
CA THR A 62 -14.75 -19.79 -0.30
C THR A 62 -15.25 -18.60 -1.11
N GLY A 63 -14.57 -18.25 -2.20
CA GLY A 63 -14.83 -17.04 -2.98
C GLY A 63 -14.35 -15.74 -2.32
N GLU A 64 -13.76 -15.83 -1.14
CA GLU A 64 -13.24 -14.68 -0.39
C GLU A 64 -11.90 -14.19 -0.94
N TYR A 65 -11.62 -12.90 -0.76
CA TYR A 65 -10.32 -12.32 -1.10
C TYR A 65 -9.37 -12.45 0.07
N VAL A 66 -8.17 -12.95 -0.21
CA VAL A 66 -7.07 -13.09 0.75
C VAL A 66 -5.92 -12.22 0.32
N VAL A 67 -5.33 -11.48 1.25
CA VAL A 67 -4.13 -10.68 0.99
C VAL A 67 -2.94 -11.62 0.78
N LEU A 68 -2.27 -11.48 -0.35
CA LEU A 68 -1.06 -12.24 -0.68
C LEU A 68 0.19 -11.50 -0.21
N GLU A 69 0.30 -10.21 -0.56
CA GLU A 69 1.40 -9.34 -0.12
C GLU A 69 1.02 -7.86 -0.12
N ASP A 70 1.82 -7.06 0.56
CA ASP A 70 1.73 -5.60 0.59
C ASP A 70 2.98 -4.98 -0.05
N ASN A 71 2.84 -4.36 -1.21
CA ASN A 71 3.88 -3.58 -1.86
C ASN A 71 3.88 -2.16 -1.29
N ALA A 72 4.76 -1.89 -0.31
CA ALA A 72 4.80 -0.62 0.40
C ALA A 72 5.94 0.31 -0.06
N ARG A 73 6.83 -0.17 -0.95
CA ARG A 73 7.98 0.61 -1.41
C ARG A 73 7.68 1.42 -2.66
N THR A 74 7.12 0.77 -3.69
CA THR A 74 6.93 1.38 -5.01
C THR A 74 5.62 0.91 -5.66
N PRO A 75 4.47 1.16 -5.03
CA PRO A 75 3.19 0.79 -5.63
C PRO A 75 2.92 1.68 -6.86
N SER A 76 2.85 1.07 -8.04
CA SER A 76 2.78 1.78 -9.32
C SER A 76 1.53 1.47 -10.16
N GLY A 77 0.71 0.50 -9.76
CA GLY A 77 -0.37 -0.05 -10.58
C GLY A 77 -1.50 0.93 -10.94
N VAL A 78 -1.70 2.01 -10.18
CA VAL A 78 -2.82 2.93 -10.35
C VAL A 78 -2.80 3.67 -11.69
N SER A 79 -1.63 3.99 -12.24
CA SER A 79 -1.52 4.64 -13.55
C SER A 79 -2.13 3.78 -14.66
N TYR A 80 -1.89 2.47 -14.61
CA TYR A 80 -2.50 1.52 -15.55
C TYR A 80 -4.02 1.42 -15.38
N VAL A 81 -4.52 1.50 -14.14
CA VAL A 81 -5.96 1.51 -13.87
C VAL A 81 -6.62 2.72 -14.54
N LEU A 82 -6.03 3.91 -14.39
CA LEU A 82 -6.54 5.14 -14.98
C LEU A 82 -6.54 5.07 -16.50
N GLU A 83 -5.43 4.67 -17.12
CA GLU A 83 -5.32 4.54 -18.58
C GLU A 83 -6.25 3.45 -19.14
N ASN A 84 -6.24 2.27 -18.53
CA ASN A 84 -7.13 1.18 -18.94
C ASN A 84 -8.60 1.60 -18.89
N ARG A 85 -8.98 2.34 -17.84
CA ARG A 85 -10.34 2.85 -17.73
C ARG A 85 -10.70 3.78 -18.90
N LEU A 86 -9.81 4.73 -19.24
CA LEU A 86 -10.04 5.63 -20.37
C LEU A 86 -10.22 4.87 -21.69
N VAL A 87 -9.37 3.88 -21.95
CA VAL A 87 -9.47 3.02 -23.12
C VAL A 87 -10.77 2.24 -23.12
N MET A 88 -11.11 1.60 -21.99
CA MET A 88 -12.32 0.78 -21.87
C MET A 88 -13.61 1.57 -22.04
N VAL A 89 -13.70 2.78 -21.47
CA VAL A 89 -14.87 3.66 -21.64
C VAL A 89 -15.07 4.03 -23.12
N ARG A 90 -13.99 4.26 -23.85
CA ARG A 90 -14.04 4.59 -25.29
C ARG A 90 -14.38 3.37 -26.16
N THR A 91 -13.88 2.20 -25.78
CA THR A 91 -14.01 0.97 -26.57
C THR A 91 -15.35 0.28 -26.31
N LEU A 92 -15.81 0.27 -25.06
CA LEU A 92 -17.00 -0.46 -24.61
C LEU A 92 -17.97 0.42 -23.79
N PRO A 93 -18.45 1.54 -24.34
CA PRO A 93 -19.25 2.51 -23.58
C PRO A 93 -20.55 1.92 -23.02
N LEU A 94 -21.23 1.05 -23.80
CA LEU A 94 -22.47 0.42 -23.37
C LEU A 94 -22.27 -0.52 -22.15
N VAL A 95 -21.14 -1.22 -22.10
CA VAL A 95 -20.81 -2.09 -20.96
C VAL A 95 -20.64 -1.25 -19.70
N PHE A 96 -19.92 -0.11 -19.78
CA PHE A 96 -19.73 0.79 -18.65
C PHE A 96 -21.04 1.36 -18.11
N GLN A 97 -21.98 1.72 -19.00
CA GLN A 97 -23.31 2.18 -18.62
C GLN A 97 -24.11 1.07 -17.94
N GLN A 98 -24.11 -0.13 -18.53
CA GLN A 98 -24.87 -1.27 -18.02
C GLN A 98 -24.43 -1.72 -16.62
N TYR A 99 -23.11 -1.76 -16.38
CA TYR A 99 -22.55 -2.23 -15.11
C TYR A 99 -22.27 -1.12 -14.09
N ALA A 100 -22.60 0.14 -14.41
CA ALA A 100 -22.40 1.29 -13.54
C ALA A 100 -21.00 1.33 -12.89
N VAL A 101 -19.94 1.11 -13.69
CA VAL A 101 -18.56 1.03 -13.19
C VAL A 101 -18.14 2.34 -12.54
N LEU A 102 -17.75 2.29 -11.27
CA LEU A 102 -17.41 3.46 -10.49
C LEU A 102 -16.25 4.26 -11.07
N PRO A 103 -16.27 5.61 -11.00
CA PRO A 103 -15.17 6.45 -11.45
C PRO A 103 -13.93 6.27 -10.58
N VAL A 104 -12.74 6.46 -11.16
CA VAL A 104 -11.43 6.42 -10.48
C VAL A 104 -10.55 7.62 -10.81
N ASP A 105 -11.05 8.55 -11.61
CA ASP A 105 -10.35 9.75 -12.10
C ASP A 105 -10.02 10.76 -10.98
N HIS A 106 -10.74 10.70 -9.86
CA HIS A 106 -10.49 11.51 -8.66
C HIS A 106 -9.27 11.05 -7.84
N TYR A 107 -8.70 9.87 -8.12
CA TYR A 107 -7.59 9.30 -7.34
C TYR A 107 -6.39 10.26 -7.14
N PRO A 108 -5.88 10.97 -8.16
CA PRO A 108 -4.73 11.89 -7.95
C PRO A 108 -5.07 13.05 -7.01
N ILE A 109 -6.31 13.53 -7.03
CA ILE A 109 -6.77 14.62 -6.17
C ILE A 109 -6.88 14.14 -4.72
N GLU A 110 -7.45 12.96 -4.49
CA GLU A 110 -7.56 12.36 -3.17
C GLU A 110 -6.18 12.02 -2.58
N LEU A 111 -5.24 11.57 -3.41
CA LEU A 111 -3.87 11.36 -2.99
C LEU A 111 -3.21 12.65 -2.52
N LEU A 112 -3.37 13.74 -3.27
CA LEU A 112 -2.84 15.05 -2.89
C LEU A 112 -3.43 15.55 -1.57
N ARG A 113 -4.75 15.40 -1.39
CA ARG A 113 -5.44 15.77 -0.14
C ARG A 113 -4.95 14.97 1.07
N GLY A 114 -4.56 13.73 0.87
CA GLY A 114 -4.02 12.90 1.95
C GLY A 114 -2.60 13.31 2.38
N TRP A 115 -1.91 14.19 1.63
CA TRP A 115 -0.57 14.69 1.94
C TRP A 115 -0.58 16.07 2.61
N THR A 116 -1.70 16.77 2.59
CA THR A 116 -1.90 18.08 3.20
C THR A 116 -2.63 17.98 4.53
#